data_3b7c32865162fd5dc789a41b6ef8e745
#
_entry.id   3b7c32865162fd5dc789a41b6ef8e745
#
_cell.length_a   1.000
_cell.length_b   1.000
_cell.length_c   1.000
_cell.angle_alpha   90.00
_cell.angle_beta   90.00
_cell.angle_gamma   90.00
#
_symmetry.space_group_name_H-M   'P 1'
#
loop_
_entity.id
_entity.type
_entity.pdbx_description
1 polymer ?
#
loop_
_entity_poly.entity_id
_entity_poly.type
_entity_poly.pdbx_seq_one_letter_code
_entity_poly.pdbx_strand_id
1 'polypeptide(L)'
;MKRLFTWVILVGLVLAMTACGGTGEEITIRIPAHTPMGAVYADTQICPTGQKVTIRMEPGSADTAVFLQPVEGEQPQTPEGTYLTGGAPVTLDAQRGVWYRVGIRGGNPTDQEITVVLTVSGCELRIP
;
A
#
# COMPACT_ATOMS: atom_id res chain seq x y z
N MET A 1 8.22 16.25 -39.01
CA MET A 1 8.20 15.17 -38.76
C MET A 1 9.11 14.61 -37.89
N LYS A 2 10.22 14.89 -37.86
CA LYS A 2 11.06 14.37 -36.99
C LYS A 2 10.71 14.61 -35.65
N ARG A 3 10.07 15.59 -35.27
CA ARG A 3 9.78 15.85 -33.99
C ARG A 3 8.92 14.82 -33.42
N LEU A 4 8.25 14.08 -34.15
CA LEU A 4 7.45 13.10 -33.64
C LEU A 4 8.18 12.09 -32.87
N PHE A 5 9.32 11.73 -33.34
CA PHE A 5 10.04 10.76 -32.67
C PHE A 5 10.46 11.17 -31.36
N THR A 6 10.72 12.40 -31.21
CA THR A 6 11.21 12.89 -29.98
C THR A 6 10.25 12.61 -28.88
N TRP A 7 8.99 12.90 -29.08
CA TRP A 7 8.18 12.72 -27.97
C TRP A 7 7.75 11.29 -27.77
N VAL A 8 7.90 10.52 -28.72
CA VAL A 8 7.67 9.15 -28.54
C VAL A 8 8.66 8.61 -27.58
N ILE A 9 9.87 9.01 -27.75
CA ILE A 9 10.88 8.55 -26.89
C ILE A 9 10.63 9.00 -25.49
N LEU A 10 10.15 10.17 -25.34
CA LEU A 10 9.88 10.68 -24.06
C LEU A 10 8.87 9.86 -23.33
N VAL A 11 7.87 9.47 -24.00
CA VAL A 11 6.87 8.67 -23.40
C VAL A 11 7.41 7.34 -22.95
N GLY A 12 8.22 6.76 -23.79
CA GLY A 12 8.81 5.51 -23.43
C GLY A 12 9.66 5.62 -22.20
N LEU A 13 10.30 6.71 -22.06
CA LEU A 13 11.14 6.90 -20.94
C LEU A 13 10.34 6.92 -19.66
N VAL A 14 9.26 7.57 -19.66
CA VAL A 14 8.45 7.63 -18.50
C VAL A 14 7.98 6.25 -18.10
N LEU A 15 7.57 5.48 -19.04
CA LEU A 15 7.17 4.16 -18.73
C LEU A 15 8.27 3.35 -18.15
N ALA A 16 9.44 3.54 -18.65
CA ALA A 16 10.57 2.80 -18.17
C ALA A 16 10.81 3.10 -16.72
N MET A 17 10.69 4.32 -16.33
CA MET A 17 10.91 4.63 -14.99
C MET A 17 9.89 3.99 -14.11
N THR A 18 8.70 3.98 -14.52
CA THR A 18 7.68 3.36 -13.77
C THR A 18 7.97 1.90 -13.57
N ALA A 19 8.43 1.29 -14.60
CA ALA A 19 8.70 -0.11 -14.53
C ALA A 19 9.81 -0.41 -13.58
N CYS A 20 10.78 0.44 -13.51
CA CYS A 20 11.84 0.07 -12.70
C CYS A 20 11.55 0.51 -11.38
N GLY A 21 11.48 0.72 -10.92
CA GLY A 21 11.52 1.21 -9.91
C GLY A 21 11.07 0.86 -8.70
N GLY A 22 10.64 0.03 -8.64
CA GLY A 22 10.20 -0.14 -7.40
C GLY A 22 9.32 0.90 -7.00
N THR A 23 8.79 1.54 -7.91
CA THR A 23 7.93 2.50 -7.57
C THR A 23 6.74 1.85 -7.13
N GLY A 24 6.00 1.58 -6.85
CA GLY A 24 4.77 1.09 -6.35
C GLY A 24 3.71 2.11 -6.52
N GLU A 25 2.54 1.79 -6.06
CA GLU A 25 1.41 2.68 -6.11
C GLU A 25 1.01 3.07 -4.71
N GLU A 26 0.45 4.26 -4.58
CA GLU A 26 0.07 4.73 -3.26
C GLU A 26 -1.34 4.33 -2.92
N ILE A 27 -1.55 3.92 -1.68
CA ILE A 27 -2.88 3.73 -1.14
C ILE A 27 -2.98 4.56 0.13
N THR A 28 -4.18 4.96 0.46
CA THR A 28 -4.42 5.85 1.57
C THR A 28 -5.30 5.19 2.60
N ILE A 29 -4.93 5.32 3.86
CA ILE A 29 -5.77 4.87 4.96
C ILE A 29 -6.18 6.10 5.74
N ARG A 30 -7.49 6.30 5.91
CA ARG A 30 -8.00 7.43 6.64
C ARG A 30 -8.48 6.99 7.99
N ILE A 31 -8.03 7.68 9.01
CA ILE A 31 -8.43 7.38 10.37
C ILE A 31 -9.27 8.54 10.87
N PRO A 32 -10.58 8.37 10.95
CA PRO A 32 -11.45 9.47 11.36
C PRO A 32 -11.15 9.97 12.76
N ALA A 33 -11.62 11.16 13.06
CA ALA A 33 -11.45 11.73 14.38
C ALA A 33 -12.05 10.81 15.42
N HIS A 34 -11.43 10.79 16.59
CA HIS A 34 -11.92 10.02 17.73
C HIS A 34 -12.07 8.53 17.45
N THR A 35 -11.16 7.97 16.67
CA THR A 35 -11.17 6.53 16.41
C THR A 35 -10.37 5.82 17.49
N PRO A 36 -10.95 4.84 18.16
CA PRO A 36 -10.19 4.09 19.16
C PRO A 36 -9.13 3.23 18.49
N MET A 37 -8.11 2.87 19.25
CA MET A 37 -7.04 2.03 18.73
C MET A 37 -7.61 0.71 18.23
N GLY A 38 -7.22 0.32 17.04
CA GLY A 38 -7.70 -0.92 16.46
C GLY A 38 -7.21 -1.06 15.03
N ALA A 39 -7.86 -1.91 14.27
CA ALA A 39 -7.51 -2.15 12.89
C ALA A 39 -8.25 -1.15 12.00
N VAL A 40 -7.50 -0.49 11.12
CA VAL A 40 -8.07 0.45 10.17
C VAL A 40 -7.61 0.02 8.79
N TYR A 41 -8.53 -0.07 7.84
CA TYR A 41 -8.24 -0.60 6.53
C TYR A 41 -8.28 0.47 5.45
N ALA A 42 -7.46 0.28 4.43
CA ALA A 42 -7.52 1.13 3.25
C ALA A 42 -8.76 0.78 2.43
N ASP A 43 -9.23 1.74 1.66
CA ASP A 43 -10.32 1.49 0.72
C ASP A 43 -9.85 0.66 -0.45
N THR A 44 -8.60 0.75 -0.80
CA THR A 44 -8.04 0.05 -1.94
C THR A 44 -7.63 -1.35 -1.53
N GLN A 45 -8.00 -2.34 -2.34
CA GLN A 45 -7.60 -3.72 -2.13
C GLN A 45 -6.45 -4.06 -3.05
N ILE A 46 -5.64 -5.03 -2.68
CA ILE A 46 -4.49 -5.44 -3.47
C ILE A 46 -4.56 -6.93 -3.79
N CYS A 47 -4.00 -7.27 -4.93
CA CYS A 47 -3.92 -8.67 -5.38
C CYS A 47 -2.48 -8.96 -5.78
N PRO A 48 -1.75 -9.74 -5.02
CA PRO A 48 -0.34 -9.99 -5.34
C PRO A 48 -0.17 -10.63 -6.70
N THR A 49 0.85 -10.20 -7.43
CA THR A 49 1.21 -10.81 -8.70
C THR A 49 2.27 -11.89 -8.50
N GLY A 50 2.80 -12.00 -7.31
CA GLY A 50 3.74 -13.05 -6.93
C GLY A 50 3.36 -13.53 -5.55
N GLN A 51 4.33 -14.00 -4.79
CA GLN A 51 4.07 -14.52 -3.46
C GLN A 51 4.45 -13.55 -2.36
N LYS A 52 4.84 -12.34 -2.71
CA LYS A 52 5.20 -11.32 -1.75
C LYS A 52 4.78 -9.96 -2.25
N VAL A 53 4.45 -9.08 -1.30
CA VAL A 53 4.20 -7.68 -1.62
C VAL A 53 5.10 -6.85 -0.74
N THR A 54 5.52 -5.70 -1.24
CA THR A 54 6.35 -4.79 -0.47
C THR A 54 5.53 -3.56 -0.12
N ILE A 55 5.60 -3.15 1.12
CA ILE A 55 4.84 -2.01 1.61
C ILE A 55 5.78 -1.08 2.34
N ARG A 56 5.64 0.21 2.07
CA ARG A 56 6.44 1.22 2.73
C ARG A 56 5.53 2.36 3.16
N MET A 57 5.75 2.86 4.36
CA MET A 57 5.02 4.01 4.85
C MET A 57 5.88 5.25 4.64
N GLU A 58 5.25 6.39 4.48
CA GLU A 58 6.00 7.62 4.26
C GLU A 58 6.95 7.89 5.41
N PRO A 59 8.11 8.48 5.13
CA PRO A 59 9.03 8.88 6.20
C PRO A 59 8.35 9.90 7.11
N GLY A 60 8.61 9.81 8.37
CA GLY A 60 8.04 10.72 9.33
C GLY A 60 6.71 10.28 9.91
N SER A 61 6.12 9.23 9.37
CA SER A 61 4.90 8.70 9.94
C SER A 61 5.21 7.90 11.20
N ALA A 62 4.26 7.85 12.09
CA ALA A 62 4.44 7.07 13.32
C ALA A 62 4.48 5.59 13.01
N ASP A 63 5.30 4.86 13.74
CA ASP A 63 5.41 3.43 13.52
C ASP A 63 4.10 2.72 13.83
N THR A 64 3.83 1.66 13.10
CA THR A 64 2.62 0.90 13.29
C THR A 64 2.85 -0.53 12.80
N ALA A 65 1.87 -1.38 12.90
CA ALA A 65 1.91 -2.71 12.33
C ALA A 65 0.98 -2.76 11.14
N VAL A 66 1.42 -3.39 10.06
CA VAL A 66 0.62 -3.55 8.85
C VAL A 66 0.28 -5.02 8.70
N PHE A 67 -0.91 -5.30 8.19
CA PHE A 67 -1.31 -6.67 7.95
C PHE A 67 -2.21 -6.76 6.74
N LEU A 68 -2.32 -7.97 6.21
CA LEU A 68 -3.15 -8.25 5.05
C LEU A 68 -4.28 -9.17 5.49
N GLN A 69 -5.49 -8.84 5.08
CA GLN A 69 -6.65 -9.65 5.38
C GLN A 69 -7.27 -10.11 4.08
N PRO A 70 -7.35 -11.42 3.81
CA PRO A 70 -8.01 -11.87 2.59
C PRO A 70 -9.45 -11.38 2.57
N VAL A 71 -9.88 -10.88 1.43
CA VAL A 71 -11.22 -10.35 1.31
C VAL A 71 -12.25 -11.43 1.59
N GLU A 72 -11.96 -12.64 1.16
CA GLU A 72 -12.87 -13.73 1.36
C GLU A 72 -12.53 -14.58 2.57
N GLY A 73 -11.65 -14.15 3.40
CA GLY A 73 -11.29 -14.87 4.61
C GLY A 73 -11.69 -14.11 5.83
N GLU A 74 -11.62 -14.77 6.95
CA GLU A 74 -12.00 -14.14 8.21
C GLU A 74 -10.81 -13.77 9.05
N GLN A 75 -9.65 -14.33 8.75
CA GLN A 75 -8.47 -14.10 9.56
C GLN A 75 -7.42 -13.36 8.77
N PRO A 76 -6.72 -12.42 9.38
CA PRO A 76 -5.61 -11.77 8.69
C PRO A 76 -4.51 -12.76 8.38
N GLN A 77 -3.76 -12.47 7.33
CA GLN A 77 -2.64 -13.29 6.93
C GLN A 77 -1.63 -13.37 8.06
N THR A 78 -1.37 -12.28 8.74
CA THR A 78 -0.51 -12.27 9.91
C THR A 78 -1.25 -11.51 10.99
N PRO A 79 -1.86 -12.20 11.93
CA PRO A 79 -2.72 -11.53 12.92
C PRO A 79 -2.02 -10.44 13.73
N GLU A 80 -0.76 -10.63 14.05
CA GLU A 80 -0.04 -9.61 14.80
C GLU A 80 0.42 -8.47 13.92
N GLY A 81 0.46 -8.69 12.62
CA GLY A 81 0.98 -7.70 11.71
C GLY A 81 2.49 -7.69 11.63
N THR A 82 3.01 -6.90 10.74
CA THR A 82 4.45 -6.71 10.57
C THR A 82 4.74 -5.27 10.93
N TYR A 83 5.74 -5.08 11.77
CA TYR A 83 6.09 -3.74 12.24
C TYR A 83 6.56 -2.88 11.07
N LEU A 84 6.03 -1.68 10.98
CA LEU A 84 6.30 -0.78 9.86
C LEU A 84 6.82 0.52 10.41
N THR A 85 8.02 0.88 9.98
CA THR A 85 8.67 2.11 10.39
C THR A 85 8.68 3.06 9.21
N GLY A 86 8.41 4.33 9.45
CA GLY A 86 8.32 5.30 8.37
C GLY A 86 9.55 5.28 7.50
N GLY A 87 9.36 5.16 6.21
CA GLY A 87 10.44 5.18 5.23
C GLY A 87 11.08 3.85 4.93
N ALA A 88 10.91 2.85 5.77
CA ALA A 88 11.56 1.57 5.57
C ALA A 88 10.57 0.57 4.96
N PRO A 89 10.92 -0.07 3.85
CA PRO A 89 10.00 -1.04 3.25
C PRO A 89 10.01 -2.36 4.01
N VAL A 90 8.86 -3.02 4.02
CA VAL A 90 8.76 -4.37 4.53
C VAL A 90 8.15 -5.25 3.46
N THR A 91 8.48 -6.52 3.49
CA THR A 91 7.96 -7.48 2.53
C THR A 91 7.08 -8.47 3.27
N LEU A 92 5.87 -8.64 2.78
CA LEU A 92 4.90 -9.54 3.40
C LEU A 92 4.63 -10.70 2.48
N ASP A 93 4.49 -11.89 3.06
CA ASP A 93 4.08 -13.04 2.29
C ASP A 93 2.61 -12.92 1.96
N ALA A 94 2.25 -13.31 0.75
CA ALA A 94 0.88 -13.25 0.29
C ALA A 94 0.67 -14.27 -0.81
N GLN A 95 -0.57 -14.62 -1.07
CA GLN A 95 -0.86 -15.60 -2.10
C GLN A 95 -1.20 -14.91 -3.40
N ARG A 96 -0.51 -15.32 -4.46
CA ARG A 96 -0.76 -14.77 -5.76
C ARG A 96 -2.22 -14.95 -6.15
N GLY A 97 -2.81 -13.93 -6.69
CA GLY A 97 -4.18 -13.99 -7.18
C GLY A 97 -5.26 -13.82 -6.14
N VAL A 98 -4.91 -13.67 -4.89
CA VAL A 98 -5.89 -13.48 -3.83
C VAL A 98 -6.00 -11.99 -3.53
N TRP A 99 -7.22 -11.50 -3.40
CA TRP A 99 -7.44 -10.10 -3.05
C TRP A 99 -7.40 -9.93 -1.54
N TYR A 100 -6.66 -8.90 -1.10
CA TYR A 100 -6.47 -8.61 0.32
C TYR A 100 -6.87 -7.19 0.63
N ARG A 101 -7.35 -6.99 1.85
CA ARG A 101 -7.45 -5.65 2.41
C ARG A 101 -6.16 -5.35 3.14
N VAL A 102 -5.70 -4.11 3.05
CA VAL A 102 -4.48 -3.70 3.74
C VAL A 102 -4.91 -2.92 4.97
N GLY A 103 -4.47 -3.35 6.12
CA GLY A 103 -4.82 -2.71 7.37
C GLY A 103 -3.61 -2.33 8.17
N ILE A 104 -3.80 -1.35 9.05
CA ILE A 104 -2.78 -0.98 10.02
C ILE A 104 -3.44 -0.89 11.38
N ARG A 105 -2.62 -1.00 12.41
CA ARG A 105 -3.10 -0.76 13.75
C ARG A 105 -2.96 0.72 14.01
N GLY A 106 -4.03 1.37 14.35
CA GLY A 106 -3.97 2.79 14.59
C GLY A 106 -5.20 3.28 15.30
N GLY A 107 -5.11 4.50 15.78
CA GLY A 107 -6.21 5.18 16.40
C GLY A 107 -6.00 6.66 16.19
N ASN A 108 -6.98 7.44 16.55
CA ASN A 108 -6.91 8.88 16.38
C ASN A 108 -7.68 9.54 17.51
N PRO A 109 -6.98 9.98 18.55
CA PRO A 109 -7.67 10.61 19.67
C PRO A 109 -8.02 12.08 19.41
N THR A 110 -7.62 12.63 18.27
CA THR A 110 -7.83 14.03 17.97
C THR A 110 -9.19 14.24 17.32
N ASP A 111 -9.54 15.50 17.11
CA ASP A 111 -10.78 15.83 16.45
C ASP A 111 -10.60 16.12 14.97
N GLN A 112 -9.46 15.73 14.39
CA GLN A 112 -9.20 15.87 12.97
C GLN A 112 -8.82 14.52 12.39
N GLU A 113 -9.22 14.30 11.15
CA GLU A 113 -8.87 13.06 10.45
C GLU A 113 -7.36 12.96 10.24
N ILE A 114 -6.83 11.77 10.39
CA ILE A 114 -5.43 11.49 10.10
C ILE A 114 -5.38 10.64 8.85
N THR A 115 -4.44 10.94 7.97
CA THR A 115 -4.25 10.19 6.73
C THR A 115 -2.90 9.53 6.76
N VAL A 116 -2.86 8.24 6.46
CA VAL A 116 -1.63 7.47 6.35
C VAL A 116 -1.50 7.02 4.91
N VAL A 117 -0.36 7.30 4.28
CA VAL A 117 -0.12 6.90 2.90
C VAL A 117 0.90 5.79 2.89
N LEU A 118 0.55 4.71 2.21
CA LEU A 118 1.44 3.57 2.03
C LEU A 118 1.74 3.41 0.56
N THR A 119 2.96 3.02 0.25
CA THR A 119 3.35 2.67 -1.11
C THR A 119 3.43 1.16 -1.18
N VAL A 120 2.70 0.56 -2.12
CA VAL A 120 2.67 -0.89 -2.28
C VAL A 120 3.20 -1.26 -3.65
N SER A 121 3.89 -2.39 -3.72
CA SER A 121 4.39 -2.88 -4.99
C SER A 121 4.29 -4.39 -5.02
N GLY A 122 4.31 -4.96 -6.23
CA GLY A 122 4.17 -6.40 -6.40
C GLY A 122 2.73 -6.84 -6.44
N CYS A 123 1.81 -5.95 -6.74
CA CYS A 123 0.39 -6.28 -6.69
C CYS A 123 -0.40 -5.39 -7.64
N GLU A 124 -1.62 -5.84 -7.94
CA GLU A 124 -2.60 -5.04 -8.64
C GLU A 124 -3.53 -4.43 -7.61
N LEU A 125 -4.15 -3.33 -7.95
CA LEU A 125 -5.02 -2.60 -7.04
C LEU A 125 -6.43 -2.50 -7.58
N ARG A 126 -7.40 -2.43 -6.68
CA ARG A 126 -8.78 -2.12 -7.08
C ARG A 126 -9.48 -1.41 -5.92
N ILE A 127 -10.47 -0.59 -6.25
CA ILE A 127 -11.34 0.00 -5.27
C ILE A 127 -12.69 -0.66 -5.46
N PRO A 128 -13.14 -1.46 -4.51
CA PRO A 128 -14.38 -2.21 -4.66
C PRO A 128 -15.61 -1.32 -4.70
#